data_04be5b625fdde244ef23ae08b906eabc
#
_entry.id   04be5b625fdde244ef23ae08b906eabc
#
_cell.length_a   1.000
_cell.length_b   1.000
_cell.length_c   1.000
_cell.angle_alpha   90.00
_cell.angle_beta   90.00
_cell.angle_gamma   90.00
#
_symmetry.space_group_name_H-M   'P 1'
#
loop_
_entity.id
_entity.type
_entity.pdbx_description
1 polymer ?
#
loop_
_entity_poly.entity_id
_entity_poly.type
_entity_poly.pdbx_seq_one_letter_code
_entity_poly.pdbx_strand_id
1 'polypeptide(L)'
;MKIAIIHDDLVQFGGAEKVLLAFHEIWPKAPVYTLIASKKWKKVCKDLDIDLRVSFMDKLPWAEKLNRYFAPFLLHLFAMESFDLSDFDVVFSSSSRYAHGVITNANTKHICYMNSPGRMFWEPDNYFEEEAYGILKPIRALAKPFLSVPLSHIRHWDYISSQRVDKFIANATTPRKRIASYYRRDAKIIYPFVEYEKFSKGVPKKGNYFLALGRLPSWKRVDLAVQACTKLGLPLKVAGDGPDIDRLRKMAGETIEFLGHVTEEEKPGLLLGCIALIHTQREDFGIVPLEAMASGKPVIAYGAGGALETVKSGETGEFFYEQTSESLEELLKIFDQDTYDPYKCRKQARKFEKSRFLAFVKAFVCENALQ
;
A
#
# COMPACT_ATOMS: atom_id res chain seq x y z
N MET A 1 27.78 -9.53 -7.90
CA MET A 1 26.96 -8.35 -7.58
C MET A 1 26.44 -8.52 -6.16
N LYS A 2 26.94 -7.72 -5.24
CA LYS A 2 26.47 -7.65 -3.85
C LYS A 2 25.35 -6.63 -3.76
N ILE A 3 24.20 -7.03 -3.23
CA ILE A 3 23.01 -6.18 -3.14
C ILE A 3 22.65 -5.96 -1.68
N ALA A 4 22.27 -4.73 -1.31
CA ALA A 4 21.60 -4.40 -0.07
C ALA A 4 20.16 -3.98 -0.36
N ILE A 5 19.21 -4.42 0.45
CA ILE A 5 17.82 -4.00 0.39
C ILE A 5 17.57 -3.01 1.52
N ILE A 6 16.98 -1.85 1.20
CA ILE A 6 16.65 -0.81 2.18
C ILE A 6 15.14 -0.66 2.26
N HIS A 7 14.59 -0.58 3.46
CA HIS A 7 13.15 -0.33 3.68
C HIS A 7 12.92 0.73 4.74
N ASP A 8 11.82 1.45 4.69
CA ASP A 8 11.53 2.57 5.61
C ASP A 8 11.52 2.12 7.07
N ASP A 9 10.49 1.41 7.47
CA ASP A 9 10.34 0.80 8.81
C ASP A 9 9.50 -0.48 8.74
N LEU A 10 9.73 -1.38 9.68
CA LEU A 10 9.05 -2.68 9.80
C LEU A 10 8.22 -2.74 11.09
N VAL A 11 7.23 -1.86 11.19
CA VAL A 11 6.35 -1.75 12.37
C VAL A 11 4.94 -2.28 12.13
N GLN A 12 4.53 -2.46 10.88
CA GLN A 12 3.23 -2.98 10.48
C GLN A 12 3.36 -4.10 9.44
N PHE A 13 2.24 -4.81 9.15
CA PHE A 13 2.15 -5.77 8.05
C PHE A 13 1.18 -5.23 7.01
N GLY A 14 1.69 -4.83 5.86
CA GLY A 14 0.91 -4.25 4.77
C GLY A 14 1.44 -4.67 3.39
N GLY A 15 0.97 -3.96 2.36
CA GLY A 15 1.36 -4.24 0.97
C GLY A 15 2.84 -3.98 0.69
N ALA A 16 3.40 -2.92 1.26
CA ALA A 16 4.81 -2.57 1.06
C ALA A 16 5.76 -3.62 1.67
N GLU A 17 5.39 -4.15 2.84
CA GLU A 17 6.18 -5.18 3.51
C GLU A 17 6.07 -6.54 2.81
N LYS A 18 4.91 -6.87 2.21
CA LYS A 18 4.78 -8.05 1.32
C LYS A 18 5.70 -7.91 0.09
N VAL A 19 5.79 -6.72 -0.47
CA VAL A 19 6.68 -6.42 -1.60
C VAL A 19 8.15 -6.52 -1.18
N LEU A 20 8.52 -6.07 0.03
CA LEU A 20 9.87 -6.26 0.58
C LEU A 20 10.27 -7.73 0.66
N LEU A 21 9.38 -8.60 1.19
CA LEU A 21 9.65 -10.04 1.25
C LEU A 21 9.85 -10.62 -0.16
N ALA A 22 9.09 -10.16 -1.15
CA ALA A 22 9.28 -10.57 -2.53
C ALA A 22 10.63 -10.12 -3.11
N PHE A 23 11.14 -8.94 -2.73
CA PHE A 23 12.51 -8.54 -3.11
C PHE A 23 13.56 -9.45 -2.48
N HIS A 24 13.39 -9.84 -1.21
CA HIS A 24 14.30 -10.78 -0.56
C HIS A 24 14.28 -12.17 -1.23
N GLU A 25 13.14 -12.60 -1.78
CA GLU A 25 13.09 -13.84 -2.58
C GLU A 25 13.94 -13.75 -3.87
N ILE A 26 14.07 -12.56 -4.47
CA ILE A 26 14.96 -12.38 -5.64
C ILE A 26 16.43 -12.43 -5.21
N TRP A 27 16.74 -11.86 -4.04
CA TRP A 27 18.10 -11.75 -3.51
C TRP A 27 18.19 -12.27 -2.06
N PRO A 28 18.14 -13.59 -1.85
CA PRO A 28 18.01 -14.18 -0.51
C PRO A 28 19.26 -13.99 0.38
N LYS A 29 20.39 -13.57 -0.20
CA LYS A 29 21.62 -13.24 0.54
C LYS A 29 21.77 -11.75 0.81
N ALA A 30 20.86 -10.92 0.35
CA ALA A 30 20.94 -9.48 0.55
C ALA A 30 20.51 -9.13 1.99
N PRO A 31 21.32 -8.39 2.76
CA PRO A 31 20.88 -7.86 4.03
C PRO A 31 19.74 -6.84 3.83
N VAL A 32 18.83 -6.79 4.79
CA VAL A 32 17.74 -5.83 4.82
C VAL A 32 18.03 -4.77 5.88
N TYR A 33 18.17 -3.54 5.44
CA TYR A 33 18.34 -2.37 6.31
C TYR A 33 17.00 -1.66 6.53
N THR A 34 16.72 -1.27 7.76
CA THR A 34 15.49 -0.55 8.11
C THR A 34 15.71 0.36 9.31
N LEU A 35 14.89 1.42 9.42
CA LEU A 35 15.03 2.36 10.54
C LEU A 35 14.67 1.70 11.87
N ILE A 36 13.51 1.07 11.94
CA ILE A 36 12.95 0.45 13.15
C ILE A 36 12.25 -0.84 12.75
N ALA A 37 12.41 -1.89 13.56
CA ALA A 37 11.70 -3.15 13.38
C ALA A 37 10.98 -3.58 14.66
N SER A 38 9.68 -3.88 14.55
CA SER A 38 8.90 -4.43 15.67
C SER A 38 9.41 -5.81 16.08
N LYS A 39 9.10 -6.22 17.32
CA LYS A 39 9.43 -7.56 17.81
C LYS A 39 8.89 -8.67 16.88
N LYS A 40 7.70 -8.47 16.33
CA LYS A 40 7.08 -9.40 15.39
C LYS A 40 7.88 -9.51 14.10
N TRP A 41 8.34 -8.39 13.55
CA TRP A 41 9.17 -8.38 12.34
C TRP A 41 10.56 -8.98 12.57
N LYS A 42 11.20 -8.69 13.72
CA LYS A 42 12.48 -9.34 14.10
C LYS A 42 12.34 -10.85 14.14
N LYS A 43 11.19 -11.37 14.64
CA LYS A 43 10.89 -12.79 14.60
C LYS A 43 10.72 -13.31 13.18
N VAL A 44 9.93 -12.64 12.34
CA VAL A 44 9.73 -13.03 10.93
C VAL A 44 11.06 -13.08 10.18
N CYS A 45 11.91 -12.06 10.35
CA CYS A 45 13.24 -12.04 9.71
C CYS A 45 14.12 -13.20 10.19
N LYS A 46 14.09 -13.53 11.48
CA LYS A 46 14.80 -14.68 12.03
C LYS A 46 14.28 -16.01 11.45
N ASP A 47 12.96 -16.17 11.39
CA ASP A 47 12.32 -17.40 10.89
C ASP A 47 12.57 -17.61 9.37
N LEU A 48 12.81 -16.53 8.62
CA LEU A 48 13.12 -16.53 7.18
C LEU A 48 14.61 -16.41 6.86
N ASP A 49 15.50 -16.45 7.87
CA ASP A 49 16.96 -16.29 7.73
C ASP A 49 17.38 -14.98 7.02
N ILE A 50 16.65 -13.87 7.30
CA ILE A 50 16.95 -12.55 6.75
C ILE A 50 17.97 -11.85 7.66
N ASP A 51 19.13 -11.44 7.11
CA ASP A 51 20.10 -10.56 7.78
C ASP A 51 19.49 -9.15 7.93
N LEU A 52 18.80 -8.95 9.07
CA LEU A 52 18.12 -7.68 9.38
C LEU A 52 19.07 -6.72 10.12
N ARG A 53 19.30 -5.56 9.54
CA ARG A 53 20.13 -4.49 10.10
C ARG A 53 19.28 -3.26 10.38
N VAL A 54 19.23 -2.86 11.66
CA VAL A 54 18.41 -1.74 12.12
C VAL A 54 19.26 -0.52 12.47
N SER A 55 18.68 0.67 12.34
CA SER A 55 19.36 1.91 12.69
C SER A 55 19.44 2.11 14.21
N PHE A 56 20.14 3.18 14.64
CA PHE A 56 20.19 3.59 16.05
C PHE A 56 18.80 3.92 16.60
N MET A 57 17.84 4.31 15.76
CA MET A 57 16.47 4.63 16.19
C MET A 57 15.76 3.43 16.80
N ASP A 58 16.08 2.21 16.39
CA ASP A 58 15.49 0.99 16.95
C ASP A 58 15.82 0.77 18.44
N LYS A 59 16.90 1.40 18.91
CA LYS A 59 17.34 1.36 20.32
C LYS A 59 16.70 2.45 21.20
N LEU A 60 15.97 3.40 20.60
CA LEU A 60 15.31 4.46 21.35
C LEU A 60 14.13 3.91 22.17
N PRO A 61 13.86 4.48 23.37
CA PRO A 61 12.70 4.10 24.15
C PRO A 61 11.40 4.22 23.35
N TRP A 62 10.58 3.17 23.39
CA TRP A 62 9.29 3.10 22.68
C TRP A 62 9.36 3.41 21.18
N ALA A 63 10.49 3.14 20.53
CA ALA A 63 10.74 3.44 19.13
C ALA A 63 9.57 3.05 18.19
N GLU A 64 9.02 1.85 18.35
CA GLU A 64 7.88 1.36 17.57
C GLU A 64 6.63 2.24 17.73
N LYS A 65 6.30 2.65 18.98
CA LYS A 65 5.10 3.45 19.27
C LYS A 65 5.26 4.93 18.93
N LEU A 66 6.47 5.47 19.13
CA LEU A 66 6.78 6.88 18.94
C LEU A 66 7.37 7.21 17.57
N ASN A 67 7.51 6.22 16.68
CA ASN A 67 8.11 6.38 15.36
C ASN A 67 7.65 7.67 14.65
N ARG A 68 6.35 7.89 14.56
CA ARG A 68 5.77 9.06 13.87
C ARG A 68 6.13 10.40 14.52
N TYR A 69 6.33 10.40 15.82
CA TYR A 69 6.64 11.61 16.60
C TYR A 69 8.12 12.02 16.53
N PHE A 70 8.99 11.18 16.01
CA PHE A 70 10.40 11.50 15.78
C PHE A 70 10.63 12.31 14.48
N ALA A 71 9.65 12.39 13.59
CA ALA A 71 9.77 13.11 12.33
C ALA A 71 10.12 14.60 12.48
N PRO A 72 9.51 15.38 13.41
CA PRO A 72 9.86 16.78 13.60
C PRO A 72 11.32 17.01 14.06
N PHE A 73 11.95 16.00 14.66
CA PHE A 73 13.35 16.03 15.10
C PHE A 73 14.33 15.56 14.04
N LEU A 74 13.87 15.27 12.83
CA LEU A 74 14.67 14.83 11.67
C LEU A 74 15.46 13.53 11.90
N LEU A 75 15.15 12.77 12.96
CA LEU A 75 15.91 11.56 13.32
C LEU A 75 15.91 10.50 12.21
N HIS A 76 14.81 10.38 11.48
CA HIS A 76 14.70 9.44 10.35
C HIS A 76 15.72 9.74 9.24
N LEU A 77 15.98 11.02 8.98
CA LEU A 77 16.92 11.47 7.96
C LEU A 77 18.34 11.06 8.36
N PHE A 78 18.75 11.42 9.55
CA PHE A 78 20.08 11.06 10.08
C PHE A 78 20.27 9.55 10.16
N ALA A 79 19.25 8.83 10.60
CA ALA A 79 19.31 7.39 10.73
C ALA A 79 19.41 6.69 9.36
N MET A 80 18.71 7.18 8.35
CA MET A 80 18.76 6.65 7.00
C MET A 80 20.14 6.89 6.35
N GLU A 81 20.70 8.09 6.55
CA GLU A 81 22.02 8.44 6.01
C GLU A 81 23.19 7.83 6.78
N SER A 82 22.95 7.26 7.97
CA SER A 82 24.01 6.64 8.80
C SER A 82 24.36 5.20 8.43
N PHE A 83 23.62 4.57 7.52
CA PHE A 83 23.94 3.21 7.09
C PHE A 83 25.22 3.16 6.26
N ASP A 84 26.14 2.27 6.63
CA ASP A 84 27.30 1.96 5.81
C ASP A 84 26.91 0.97 4.72
N LEU A 85 26.94 1.44 3.49
CA LEU A 85 26.61 0.69 2.28
C LEU A 85 27.80 0.57 1.32
N SER A 86 29.03 0.81 1.82
CA SER A 86 30.26 0.87 1.02
C SER A 86 30.62 -0.45 0.32
N ASP A 87 30.18 -1.59 0.87
CA ASP A 87 30.51 -2.94 0.37
C ASP A 87 29.59 -3.44 -0.75
N PHE A 88 28.57 -2.65 -1.15
CA PHE A 88 27.54 -3.10 -2.09
C PHE A 88 27.70 -2.49 -3.47
N ASP A 89 27.53 -3.33 -4.50
CA ASP A 89 27.49 -2.91 -5.91
C ASP A 89 26.17 -2.24 -6.25
N VAL A 90 25.07 -2.73 -5.63
CA VAL A 90 23.71 -2.23 -5.83
C VAL A 90 23.01 -2.03 -4.49
N VAL A 91 22.41 -0.88 -4.31
CA VAL A 91 21.46 -0.59 -3.25
C VAL A 91 20.06 -0.55 -3.85
N PHE A 92 19.18 -1.42 -3.36
CA PHE A 92 17.79 -1.49 -3.80
C PHE A 92 16.87 -1.02 -2.67
N SER A 93 16.33 0.20 -2.79
CA SER A 93 15.45 0.76 -1.76
C SER A 93 13.97 0.57 -2.09
N SER A 94 13.18 0.17 -1.09
CA SER A 94 11.70 0.14 -1.12
C SER A 94 11.19 1.28 -0.25
N SER A 95 10.77 2.37 -0.88
CA SER A 95 10.50 3.63 -0.19
C SER A 95 9.06 4.08 -0.29
N SER A 96 8.54 4.54 0.84
CA SER A 96 7.31 5.32 0.95
C SER A 96 7.57 6.68 1.61
N ARG A 97 8.76 6.85 2.23
CA ARG A 97 9.11 8.06 2.99
C ARG A 97 10.60 8.39 2.99
N TYR A 98 11.46 7.48 3.47
CA TYR A 98 12.85 7.80 3.79
C TYR A 98 13.87 6.89 3.11
N ALA A 99 13.53 5.64 2.77
CA ALA A 99 14.47 4.62 2.32
C ALA A 99 15.29 5.00 1.07
N HIS A 100 14.75 5.88 0.20
CA HIS A 100 15.49 6.40 -0.95
C HIS A 100 16.58 7.42 -0.58
N GLY A 101 16.62 7.83 0.69
CA GLY A 101 17.56 8.84 1.18
C GLY A 101 18.89 8.30 1.68
N VAL A 102 19.20 7.03 1.50
CA VAL A 102 20.52 6.47 1.84
C VAL A 102 21.62 7.12 1.00
N ILE A 103 22.81 7.12 1.55
CA ILE A 103 24.03 7.58 0.87
C ILE A 103 24.78 6.37 0.32
N THR A 104 25.15 6.42 -0.94
CA THR A 104 25.90 5.39 -1.63
C THR A 104 27.22 5.93 -2.16
N ASN A 105 28.18 5.06 -2.42
CA ASN A 105 29.44 5.42 -3.07
C ASN A 105 29.25 5.68 -4.57
N ALA A 106 30.22 6.35 -5.19
CA ALA A 106 30.18 6.67 -6.63
C ALA A 106 30.07 5.43 -7.54
N ASN A 107 30.55 4.27 -7.09
CA ASN A 107 30.50 3.02 -7.85
C ASN A 107 29.28 2.16 -7.51
N THR A 108 28.45 2.56 -6.55
CA THR A 108 27.25 1.83 -6.13
C THR A 108 26.02 2.36 -6.86
N LYS A 109 25.30 1.50 -7.56
CA LYS A 109 24.04 1.87 -8.22
C LYS A 109 22.90 1.87 -7.22
N HIS A 110 22.16 2.98 -7.14
CA HIS A 110 20.97 3.10 -6.31
C HIS A 110 19.71 3.01 -7.16
N ILE A 111 18.95 1.93 -6.99
CA ILE A 111 17.65 1.71 -7.64
C ILE A 111 16.55 1.78 -6.57
N CYS A 112 15.55 2.62 -6.77
CA CYS A 112 14.47 2.81 -5.81
C CYS A 112 13.14 2.32 -6.36
N TYR A 113 12.54 1.33 -5.68
CA TYR A 113 11.13 1.00 -5.83
C TYR A 113 10.31 1.94 -4.94
N MET A 114 9.68 2.93 -5.55
CA MET A 114 8.93 3.97 -4.88
C MET A 114 7.45 3.57 -4.79
N ASN A 115 6.99 3.23 -3.59
CA ASN A 115 5.57 2.96 -3.34
C ASN A 115 4.74 4.24 -3.50
N SER A 116 5.23 5.34 -2.94
CA SER A 116 4.76 6.70 -3.20
C SER A 116 5.80 7.68 -2.64
N PRO A 117 6.08 8.81 -3.27
CA PRO A 117 6.73 9.93 -2.59
C PRO A 117 5.98 10.30 -1.32
N GLY A 118 6.70 10.68 -0.28
CA GLY A 118 6.14 10.88 1.05
C GLY A 118 4.97 11.87 1.08
N ARG A 119 3.73 11.38 1.07
CA ARG A 119 2.50 12.21 1.04
C ARG A 119 2.44 13.19 2.21
N MET A 120 2.95 12.79 3.38
CA MET A 120 3.05 13.67 4.53
C MET A 120 3.89 14.93 4.25
N PHE A 121 4.87 14.84 3.36
CA PHE A 121 5.77 15.95 3.03
C PHE A 121 5.21 16.85 1.93
N TRP A 122 4.60 16.25 0.89
CA TRP A 122 4.19 16.94 -0.33
C TRP A 122 2.71 17.31 -0.37
N GLU A 123 1.87 16.54 0.33
CA GLU A 123 0.42 16.74 0.40
C GLU A 123 -0.05 16.79 1.88
N PRO A 124 0.58 17.62 2.76
CA PRO A 124 0.36 17.54 4.21
C PRO A 124 -1.09 17.81 4.61
N ASP A 125 -1.78 18.73 3.95
CA ASP A 125 -3.17 19.06 4.29
C ASP A 125 -4.07 17.85 4.07
N ASN A 126 -4.00 17.21 2.90
CA ASN A 126 -4.76 16.00 2.58
C ASN A 126 -4.38 14.84 3.51
N TYR A 127 -3.06 14.63 3.73
CA TYR A 127 -2.56 13.55 4.56
C TYR A 127 -3.04 13.66 6.02
N PHE A 128 -2.97 14.85 6.60
CA PHE A 128 -3.42 15.07 7.98
C PHE A 128 -4.95 15.07 8.13
N GLU A 129 -5.70 15.29 7.07
CA GLU A 129 -7.15 15.12 7.07
C GLU A 129 -7.57 13.65 6.99
N GLU A 130 -6.88 12.88 6.17
CA GLU A 130 -7.13 11.47 5.96
C GLU A 130 -6.68 10.60 7.13
N GLU A 131 -5.50 10.87 7.68
CA GLU A 131 -4.95 10.17 8.84
C GLU A 131 -5.41 10.88 10.12
N ALA A 132 -6.41 10.33 10.81
CA ALA A 132 -6.87 10.85 12.10
C ALA A 132 -5.78 10.75 13.16
N TYR A 133 -5.03 11.82 13.37
CA TYR A 133 -4.11 11.98 14.50
C TYR A 133 -4.91 12.25 15.79
N GLY A 134 -5.50 11.22 16.39
CA GLY A 134 -6.36 11.20 17.57
C GLY A 134 -6.17 12.35 18.58
N ILE A 135 -5.08 12.34 19.33
CA ILE A 135 -4.80 13.29 20.42
C ILE A 135 -4.46 14.72 19.90
N LEU A 136 -3.91 14.83 18.68
CA LEU A 136 -3.48 16.12 18.15
C LEU A 136 -4.56 16.88 17.35
N LYS A 137 -5.72 16.24 17.12
CA LYS A 137 -6.82 16.83 16.34
C LYS A 137 -7.25 18.22 16.85
N PRO A 138 -7.44 18.45 18.16
CA PRO A 138 -7.86 19.77 18.67
C PRO A 138 -6.77 20.86 18.63
N ILE A 139 -5.48 20.49 18.64
CA ILE A 139 -4.36 21.44 18.61
C ILE A 139 -3.74 21.62 17.22
N ARG A 140 -4.29 20.96 16.20
CA ARG A 140 -3.79 20.97 14.82
C ARG A 140 -3.59 22.40 14.27
N ALA A 141 -4.56 23.28 14.46
CA ALA A 141 -4.49 24.66 13.97
C ALA A 141 -3.34 25.45 14.61
N LEU A 142 -3.08 25.22 15.91
CA LEU A 142 -1.97 25.84 16.65
C LEU A 142 -0.63 25.18 16.31
N ALA A 143 -0.59 23.87 16.03
CA ALA A 143 0.63 23.15 15.71
C ALA A 143 1.09 23.35 14.25
N LYS A 144 0.19 23.70 13.33
CA LYS A 144 0.49 23.84 11.89
C LYS A 144 1.68 24.77 11.59
N PRO A 145 1.80 25.99 12.16
CA PRO A 145 2.96 26.84 11.91
C PRO A 145 4.27 26.26 12.45
N PHE A 146 4.25 25.56 13.59
CA PHE A 146 5.44 24.93 14.16
C PHE A 146 5.88 23.68 13.38
N LEU A 147 4.95 22.95 12.77
CA LEU A 147 5.25 21.80 11.91
C LEU A 147 5.70 22.20 10.50
N SER A 148 5.42 23.44 10.08
CA SER A 148 5.78 23.91 8.73
C SER A 148 7.29 23.93 8.50
N VAL A 149 8.07 24.33 9.52
CA VAL A 149 9.54 24.41 9.43
C VAL A 149 10.17 23.01 9.27
N PRO A 150 9.95 22.03 10.19
CA PRO A 150 10.49 20.70 10.00
C PRO A 150 9.97 20.03 8.71
N LEU A 151 8.70 20.21 8.34
CA LEU A 151 8.18 19.67 7.08
C LEU A 151 8.87 20.29 5.86
N SER A 152 9.22 21.57 5.89
CA SER A 152 9.99 22.22 4.82
C SER A 152 11.39 21.61 4.71
N HIS A 153 12.08 21.37 5.83
CA HIS A 153 13.39 20.72 5.84
C HIS A 153 13.33 19.29 5.33
N ILE A 154 12.33 18.51 5.78
CA ILE A 154 12.15 17.14 5.30
C ILE A 154 11.86 17.12 3.80
N ARG A 155 11.02 18.03 3.29
CA ARG A 155 10.72 18.13 1.85
C ARG A 155 11.96 18.49 1.02
N HIS A 156 12.79 19.40 1.53
CA HIS A 156 14.04 19.77 0.88
C HIS A 156 15.02 18.58 0.84
N TRP A 157 15.18 17.89 1.96
CA TRP A 157 15.97 16.68 2.05
C TRP A 157 15.45 15.57 1.11
N ASP A 158 14.14 15.35 1.11
CA ASP A 158 13.46 14.35 0.26
C ASP A 158 13.73 14.61 -1.24
N TYR A 159 13.64 15.89 -1.66
CA TYR A 159 13.98 16.28 -3.03
C TYR A 159 15.46 16.05 -3.35
N ILE A 160 16.38 16.50 -2.48
CA ILE A 160 17.83 16.31 -2.71
C ILE A 160 18.18 14.83 -2.73
N SER A 161 17.63 14.04 -1.81
CA SER A 161 17.84 12.60 -1.73
C SER A 161 17.38 11.89 -3.00
N SER A 162 16.27 12.33 -3.57
CA SER A 162 15.76 11.77 -4.81
C SER A 162 16.72 11.95 -6.00
N GLN A 163 17.60 12.96 -5.96
CA GLN A 163 18.59 13.19 -7.02
C GLN A 163 19.78 12.22 -6.94
N ARG A 164 20.00 11.57 -5.76
CA ARG A 164 21.03 10.53 -5.57
C ARG A 164 20.60 9.16 -6.11
N VAL A 165 19.32 8.96 -6.37
CA VAL A 165 18.79 7.71 -6.93
C VAL A 165 19.09 7.64 -8.43
N ASP A 166 19.76 6.60 -8.89
CA ASP A 166 20.06 6.40 -10.33
C ASP A 166 18.79 6.10 -11.12
N LYS A 167 17.97 5.18 -10.65
CA LYS A 167 16.75 4.74 -11.33
C LYS A 167 15.57 4.58 -10.38
N PHE A 168 14.41 5.08 -10.81
CA PHE A 168 13.15 4.87 -10.10
C PHE A 168 12.28 3.82 -10.77
N ILE A 169 11.66 2.98 -9.93
CA ILE A 169 10.51 2.15 -10.27
C ILE A 169 9.32 2.70 -9.50
N ALA A 170 8.22 2.99 -10.16
CA ALA A 170 6.96 3.35 -9.54
C ALA A 170 6.04 2.13 -9.49
N ASN A 171 5.30 1.96 -8.39
CA ASN A 171 4.37 0.85 -8.24
C ASN A 171 3.03 1.05 -9.00
N ALA A 172 2.74 2.26 -9.48
CA ALA A 172 1.54 2.60 -10.25
C ALA A 172 1.71 3.94 -10.99
N THR A 173 0.72 4.31 -11.80
CA THR A 173 0.71 5.58 -12.53
C THR A 173 0.69 6.80 -11.61
N THR A 174 -0.06 6.74 -10.49
CA THR A 174 -0.13 7.86 -9.54
C THR A 174 1.23 8.15 -8.90
N PRO A 175 1.97 7.20 -8.31
CA PRO A 175 3.34 7.43 -7.83
C PRO A 175 4.31 7.87 -8.93
N ARG A 176 4.20 7.34 -10.14
CA ARG A 176 5.01 7.82 -11.28
C ARG A 176 4.79 9.31 -11.55
N LYS A 177 3.53 9.76 -11.58
CA LYS A 177 3.19 11.18 -11.74
C LYS A 177 3.74 12.04 -10.59
N ARG A 178 3.68 11.54 -9.35
CA ARG A 178 4.27 12.23 -8.19
C ARG A 178 5.79 12.32 -8.27
N ILE A 179 6.48 11.25 -8.68
CA ILE A 179 7.93 11.28 -8.91
C ILE A 179 8.29 12.35 -9.95
N ALA A 180 7.58 12.40 -11.07
CA ALA A 180 7.80 13.41 -12.09
C ALA A 180 7.52 14.83 -11.59
N SER A 181 6.45 15.03 -10.81
CA SER A 181 6.05 16.35 -10.31
C SER A 181 6.94 16.86 -9.18
N TYR A 182 7.28 16.00 -8.21
CA TYR A 182 7.99 16.40 -7.00
C TYR A 182 9.50 16.31 -7.15
N TYR A 183 9.99 15.25 -7.78
CA TYR A 183 11.42 14.99 -7.91
C TYR A 183 12.01 15.41 -9.26
N ARG A 184 11.15 15.73 -10.26
CA ARG A 184 11.59 16.01 -11.64
C ARG A 184 12.38 14.86 -12.25
N ARG A 185 12.01 13.63 -11.88
CA ARG A 185 12.64 12.38 -12.34
C ARG A 185 11.61 11.52 -13.07
N ASP A 186 12.10 10.67 -13.97
CA ASP A 186 11.25 9.64 -14.61
C ASP A 186 11.32 8.32 -13.80
N ALA A 187 10.29 7.47 -14.00
CA ALA A 187 10.21 6.17 -13.36
C ALA A 187 9.57 5.13 -14.29
N LYS A 188 10.10 3.91 -14.26
CA LYS A 188 9.47 2.74 -14.89
C LYS A 188 8.34 2.25 -13.99
N ILE A 189 7.17 1.94 -14.57
CA ILE A 189 6.10 1.30 -13.79
C ILE A 189 6.36 -0.21 -13.75
N ILE A 190 6.43 -0.78 -12.53
CA ILE A 190 6.36 -2.21 -12.25
C ILE A 190 5.32 -2.39 -11.15
N TYR A 191 4.14 -2.85 -11.52
CA TYR A 191 3.02 -3.04 -10.60
C TYR A 191 3.35 -4.07 -9.52
N PRO A 192 2.92 -3.86 -8.26
CA PRO A 192 2.98 -4.89 -7.25
C PRO A 192 2.09 -6.07 -7.61
N PHE A 193 2.17 -7.12 -6.83
CA PHE A 193 1.57 -8.40 -7.18
C PHE A 193 0.41 -8.78 -6.26
N VAL A 194 -0.40 -9.71 -6.77
CA VAL A 194 -1.34 -10.51 -5.99
C VAL A 194 -0.81 -11.93 -5.83
N GLU A 195 -1.02 -12.55 -4.67
CA GLU A 195 -0.73 -13.97 -4.43
C GLU A 195 -1.78 -14.82 -5.14
N TYR A 196 -1.72 -14.84 -6.49
CA TYR A 196 -2.76 -15.38 -7.36
C TYR A 196 -3.15 -16.81 -6.97
N GLU A 197 -2.18 -17.69 -6.73
CA GLU A 197 -2.41 -19.11 -6.39
C GLU A 197 -3.20 -19.26 -5.08
N LYS A 198 -3.06 -18.34 -4.13
CA LYS A 198 -3.80 -18.37 -2.87
C LYS A 198 -5.28 -18.08 -3.08
N PHE A 199 -5.60 -17.10 -3.92
CA PHE A 199 -6.97 -16.61 -4.12
C PHE A 199 -7.70 -17.35 -5.27
N SER A 200 -6.98 -17.96 -6.21
CA SER A 200 -7.58 -18.69 -7.33
C SER A 200 -8.03 -20.10 -6.98
N LYS A 201 -7.69 -20.59 -5.77
CA LYS A 201 -8.15 -21.90 -5.29
C LYS A 201 -9.65 -21.88 -5.01
N GLY A 202 -10.36 -22.87 -5.53
CA GLY A 202 -11.79 -23.00 -5.32
C GLY A 202 -12.63 -22.56 -6.52
N VAL A 203 -13.89 -23.02 -6.55
CA VAL A 203 -14.87 -22.67 -7.58
C VAL A 203 -15.65 -21.44 -7.12
N PRO A 204 -15.69 -20.35 -7.89
CA PRO A 204 -16.52 -19.20 -7.55
C PRO A 204 -17.99 -19.62 -7.44
N LYS A 205 -18.61 -19.30 -6.31
CA LYS A 205 -20.03 -19.56 -6.05
C LYS A 205 -20.82 -18.27 -6.31
N LYS A 206 -22.11 -18.40 -6.62
CA LYS A 206 -23.02 -17.25 -6.63
C LYS A 206 -23.00 -16.63 -5.24
N GLY A 207 -22.62 -15.34 -5.16
CA GLY A 207 -22.52 -14.62 -3.91
C GLY A 207 -23.89 -14.20 -3.38
N ASN A 208 -23.97 -13.96 -2.06
CA ASN A 208 -25.18 -13.49 -1.40
C ASN A 208 -24.95 -12.24 -0.53
N TYR A 209 -23.76 -11.66 -0.54
CA TYR A 209 -23.42 -10.41 0.15
C TYR A 209 -22.37 -9.63 -0.65
N PHE A 210 -22.38 -8.32 -0.52
CA PHE A 210 -21.26 -7.47 -0.94
C PHE A 210 -20.17 -7.49 0.12
N LEU A 211 -18.93 -7.24 -0.26
CA LEU A 211 -17.79 -7.26 0.66
C LEU A 211 -17.01 -5.94 0.60
N ALA A 212 -16.78 -5.32 1.75
CA ALA A 212 -15.77 -4.29 1.95
C ALA A 212 -14.62 -4.90 2.77
N LEU A 213 -13.38 -4.87 2.26
CA LEU A 213 -12.25 -5.58 2.86
C LEU A 213 -11.03 -4.68 3.03
N GLY A 214 -10.49 -4.61 4.24
CA GLY A 214 -9.23 -3.93 4.54
C GLY A 214 -9.26 -3.17 5.86
N ARG A 215 -8.18 -2.43 6.17
CA ARG A 215 -8.18 -1.53 7.33
C ARG A 215 -9.27 -0.47 7.16
N LEU A 216 -9.80 0.03 8.27
CA LEU A 216 -10.92 0.98 8.29
C LEU A 216 -10.50 2.38 8.81
N PRO A 217 -9.55 3.07 8.17
CA PRO A 217 -9.38 4.51 8.39
C PRO A 217 -10.46 5.28 7.59
N SER A 218 -10.79 6.49 8.02
CA SER A 218 -11.86 7.29 7.40
C SER A 218 -11.63 7.60 5.91
N TRP A 219 -10.38 7.76 5.49
CA TRP A 219 -10.05 8.05 4.09
C TRP A 219 -10.36 6.91 3.11
N LYS A 220 -10.57 5.68 3.59
CA LYS A 220 -11.02 4.56 2.75
C LYS A 220 -12.49 4.63 2.39
N ARG A 221 -13.22 5.56 2.99
CA ARG A 221 -14.61 5.87 2.65
C ARG A 221 -15.52 4.63 2.63
N VAL A 222 -15.28 3.68 3.55
CA VAL A 222 -16.15 2.50 3.71
C VAL A 222 -17.57 2.91 4.16
N ASP A 223 -17.70 4.12 4.72
CA ASP A 223 -18.98 4.76 5.01
C ASP A 223 -19.93 4.79 3.79
N LEU A 224 -19.43 5.00 2.59
CA LEU A 224 -20.24 5.02 1.37
C LEU A 224 -20.90 3.65 1.10
N ALA A 225 -20.12 2.57 1.27
CA ALA A 225 -20.64 1.21 1.11
C ALA A 225 -21.68 0.88 2.19
N VAL A 226 -21.40 1.24 3.46
CA VAL A 226 -22.33 1.04 4.57
C VAL A 226 -23.64 1.82 4.35
N GLN A 227 -23.58 3.10 3.97
CA GLN A 227 -24.76 3.93 3.71
C GLN A 227 -25.58 3.41 2.53
N ALA A 228 -24.94 3.14 1.39
CA ALA A 228 -25.61 2.67 0.19
C ALA A 228 -26.30 1.31 0.42
N CYS A 229 -25.61 0.34 1.01
CA CYS A 229 -26.16 -0.97 1.28
C CYS A 229 -27.27 -0.91 2.35
N THR A 230 -27.12 -0.10 3.40
CA THR A 230 -28.17 0.13 4.41
C THR A 230 -29.46 0.67 3.77
N LYS A 231 -29.33 1.71 2.95
CA LYS A 231 -30.48 2.36 2.30
C LYS A 231 -31.21 1.44 1.31
N LEU A 232 -30.45 0.59 0.61
CA LEU A 232 -31.00 -0.37 -0.35
C LEU A 232 -31.42 -1.71 0.29
N GLY A 233 -31.18 -1.92 1.58
CA GLY A 233 -31.43 -3.20 2.25
C GLY A 233 -30.54 -4.35 1.74
N LEU A 234 -29.37 -4.04 1.16
CA LEU A 234 -28.47 -5.03 0.59
C LEU A 234 -27.52 -5.61 1.65
N PRO A 235 -27.27 -6.93 1.63
CA PRO A 235 -26.34 -7.54 2.57
C PRO A 235 -24.89 -7.13 2.27
N LEU A 236 -24.23 -6.55 3.27
CA LEU A 236 -22.82 -6.15 3.21
C LEU A 236 -22.05 -6.74 4.38
N LYS A 237 -20.92 -7.39 4.08
CA LYS A 237 -19.92 -7.75 5.08
C LYS A 237 -18.77 -6.75 5.05
N VAL A 238 -18.45 -6.20 6.24
CA VAL A 238 -17.31 -5.31 6.45
C VAL A 238 -16.23 -6.09 7.18
N ALA A 239 -15.19 -6.48 6.47
CA ALA A 239 -14.08 -7.29 6.98
C ALA A 239 -12.84 -6.43 7.19
N GLY A 240 -12.49 -6.20 8.44
CA GLY A 240 -11.37 -5.38 8.85
C GLY A 240 -11.61 -4.62 10.12
N ASP A 241 -10.57 -3.94 10.58
CA ASP A 241 -10.57 -3.13 11.78
C ASP A 241 -9.89 -1.78 11.53
N GLY A 242 -10.18 -0.78 12.37
CA GLY A 242 -9.57 0.53 12.26
C GLY A 242 -10.30 1.62 13.04
N PRO A 243 -9.73 2.84 13.06
CA PRO A 243 -10.22 3.94 13.90
C PRO A 243 -11.66 4.41 13.55
N ASP A 244 -12.18 4.05 12.39
CA ASP A 244 -13.51 4.48 11.94
C ASP A 244 -14.64 3.48 12.28
N ILE A 245 -14.32 2.33 12.87
CA ILE A 245 -15.28 1.23 13.05
C ILE A 245 -16.51 1.64 13.86
N ASP A 246 -16.34 2.42 14.93
CA ASP A 246 -17.46 2.85 15.77
C ASP A 246 -18.41 3.81 15.04
N ARG A 247 -17.87 4.67 14.18
CA ARG A 247 -18.67 5.56 13.32
C ARG A 247 -19.46 4.75 12.29
N LEU A 248 -18.81 3.76 11.66
CA LEU A 248 -19.43 2.88 10.68
C LEU A 248 -20.57 2.06 11.29
N ARG A 249 -20.39 1.51 12.49
CA ARG A 249 -21.42 0.75 13.20
C ARG A 249 -22.66 1.60 13.54
N LYS A 250 -22.45 2.88 13.90
CA LYS A 250 -23.58 3.79 14.22
C LYS A 250 -24.47 4.12 13.03
N MET A 251 -23.96 4.02 11.82
CA MET A 251 -24.73 4.31 10.59
C MET A 251 -25.25 3.06 9.88
N ALA A 252 -24.86 1.89 10.34
CA ALA A 252 -25.20 0.62 9.72
C ALA A 252 -26.64 0.20 10.04
N GLY A 253 -27.35 -0.28 9.01
CA GLY A 253 -28.64 -0.97 9.15
C GLY A 253 -28.45 -2.47 9.46
N GLU A 254 -29.58 -3.17 9.60
CA GLU A 254 -29.62 -4.58 10.01
C GLU A 254 -28.95 -5.55 9.02
N THR A 255 -28.82 -5.15 7.75
CA THR A 255 -28.19 -5.97 6.69
C THR A 255 -26.68 -5.89 6.64
N ILE A 256 -26.05 -5.10 7.53
CA ILE A 256 -24.60 -4.87 7.56
C ILE A 256 -23.96 -5.70 8.67
N GLU A 257 -23.06 -6.59 8.30
CA GLU A 257 -22.31 -7.43 9.23
C GLU A 257 -20.84 -6.97 9.33
N PHE A 258 -20.36 -6.68 10.55
CA PHE A 258 -18.97 -6.34 10.83
C PHE A 258 -18.21 -7.55 11.35
N LEU A 259 -17.26 -8.06 10.57
CA LEU A 259 -16.50 -9.25 10.89
C LEU A 259 -15.27 -8.97 11.80
N GLY A 260 -14.89 -7.67 11.93
CA GLY A 260 -13.64 -7.33 12.63
C GLY A 260 -12.41 -7.74 11.82
N HIS A 261 -11.30 -7.96 12.53
CA HIS A 261 -10.06 -8.39 11.90
C HIS A 261 -10.19 -9.79 11.30
N VAL A 262 -9.85 -9.92 10.02
CA VAL A 262 -9.80 -11.20 9.30
C VAL A 262 -8.36 -11.57 8.96
N THR A 263 -8.04 -12.85 9.12
CA THR A 263 -6.72 -13.39 8.81
C THR A 263 -6.51 -13.52 7.30
N GLU A 264 -5.26 -13.68 6.89
CA GLU A 264 -4.93 -13.91 5.48
C GLU A 264 -5.52 -15.23 4.95
N GLU A 265 -5.75 -16.21 5.82
CA GLU A 265 -6.34 -17.52 5.50
C GLU A 265 -7.86 -17.45 5.30
N GLU A 266 -8.54 -16.54 5.97
CA GLU A 266 -9.99 -16.34 5.88
C GLU A 266 -10.42 -15.54 4.64
N LYS A 267 -9.55 -14.64 4.16
CA LYS A 267 -9.85 -13.77 3.01
C LYS A 267 -10.34 -14.50 1.76
N PRO A 268 -9.70 -15.61 1.30
CA PRO A 268 -10.18 -16.32 0.11
C PRO A 268 -11.61 -16.82 0.24
N GLY A 269 -12.01 -17.31 1.42
CA GLY A 269 -13.38 -17.77 1.66
C GLY A 269 -14.40 -16.64 1.57
N LEU A 270 -14.09 -15.49 2.16
CA LEU A 270 -14.94 -14.29 2.09
C LEU A 270 -15.07 -13.77 0.65
N LEU A 271 -13.98 -13.74 -0.10
CA LEU A 271 -13.99 -13.30 -1.48
C LEU A 271 -14.75 -14.27 -2.39
N LEU A 272 -14.59 -15.58 -2.21
CA LEU A 272 -15.33 -16.58 -3.00
C LEU A 272 -16.84 -16.53 -2.78
N GLY A 273 -17.31 -16.11 -1.61
CA GLY A 273 -18.73 -16.05 -1.25
C GLY A 273 -19.41 -14.71 -1.55
N CYS A 274 -18.68 -13.66 -1.91
CA CYS A 274 -19.31 -12.36 -2.14
C CYS A 274 -19.94 -12.25 -3.54
N ILE A 275 -20.90 -11.32 -3.69
CA ILE A 275 -21.45 -10.87 -4.97
C ILE A 275 -20.36 -10.11 -5.72
N ALA A 276 -19.80 -9.10 -5.07
CA ALA A 276 -18.72 -8.26 -5.56
C ALA A 276 -17.94 -7.66 -4.37
N LEU A 277 -16.68 -7.30 -4.61
CA LEU A 277 -15.94 -6.42 -3.73
C LEU A 277 -16.35 -4.97 -3.97
N ILE A 278 -16.69 -4.22 -2.91
CA ILE A 278 -16.90 -2.77 -2.99
C ILE A 278 -15.61 -2.08 -2.52
N HIS A 279 -14.99 -1.29 -3.40
CA HIS A 279 -13.74 -0.57 -3.19
C HIS A 279 -13.96 0.94 -3.33
N THR A 280 -14.24 1.60 -2.22
CA THR A 280 -14.69 3.00 -2.17
C THR A 280 -13.56 4.02 -2.12
N GLN A 281 -12.34 3.56 -1.83
CA GLN A 281 -11.19 4.44 -1.63
C GLN A 281 -10.43 4.77 -2.92
N ARG A 282 -9.74 5.90 -2.90
CA ARG A 282 -8.70 6.23 -3.87
C ARG A 282 -7.35 5.75 -3.32
N GLU A 283 -6.80 4.70 -3.88
CA GLU A 283 -5.46 4.16 -3.55
C GLU A 283 -4.50 4.36 -4.74
N ASP A 284 -3.20 4.34 -4.45
CA ASP A 284 -2.19 4.46 -5.49
C ASP A 284 -2.17 3.24 -6.42
N PHE A 285 -2.39 2.03 -5.87
CA PHE A 285 -2.54 0.81 -6.66
C PHE A 285 -3.77 0.00 -6.22
N GLY A 286 -3.80 -0.51 -4.98
CA GLY A 286 -4.89 -1.33 -4.45
C GLY A 286 -4.75 -2.82 -4.81
N ILE A 287 -4.23 -3.63 -3.87
CA ILE A 287 -4.07 -5.08 -4.07
C ILE A 287 -5.41 -5.82 -3.89
N VAL A 288 -6.29 -5.34 -3.01
CA VAL A 288 -7.56 -6.01 -2.67
C VAL A 288 -8.48 -6.23 -3.88
N PRO A 289 -8.64 -5.29 -4.82
CA PRO A 289 -9.33 -5.54 -6.09
C PRO A 289 -8.76 -6.73 -6.87
N LEU A 290 -7.43 -6.90 -6.88
CA LEU A 290 -6.80 -8.04 -7.55
C LEU A 290 -7.04 -9.35 -6.80
N GLU A 291 -7.11 -9.34 -5.46
CA GLU A 291 -7.47 -10.49 -4.64
C GLU A 291 -8.91 -10.96 -4.95
N ALA A 292 -9.85 -10.00 -5.12
CA ALA A 292 -11.22 -10.30 -5.52
C ALA A 292 -11.29 -10.91 -6.93
N MET A 293 -10.62 -10.28 -7.91
CA MET A 293 -10.57 -10.80 -9.28
C MET A 293 -9.86 -12.16 -9.37
N ALA A 294 -8.81 -12.41 -8.58
CA ALA A 294 -8.16 -13.71 -8.50
C ALA A 294 -9.11 -14.79 -7.94
N SER A 295 -10.02 -14.41 -7.02
CA SER A 295 -11.10 -15.27 -6.53
C SER A 295 -12.24 -15.45 -7.56
N GLY A 296 -12.15 -14.81 -8.72
CA GLY A 296 -13.18 -14.87 -9.78
C GLY A 296 -14.37 -13.94 -9.49
N LYS A 297 -14.18 -12.89 -8.70
CA LYS A 297 -15.25 -11.96 -8.32
C LYS A 297 -15.06 -10.59 -8.94
N PRO A 298 -16.16 -9.95 -9.38
CA PRO A 298 -16.12 -8.60 -9.90
C PRO A 298 -15.89 -7.58 -8.78
N VAL A 299 -15.46 -6.40 -9.19
CA VAL A 299 -15.16 -5.28 -8.29
C VAL A 299 -16.02 -4.07 -8.64
N ILE A 300 -16.69 -3.51 -7.66
CA ILE A 300 -17.34 -2.19 -7.74
C ILE A 300 -16.36 -1.19 -7.12
N ALA A 301 -15.80 -0.30 -7.91
CA ALA A 301 -14.74 0.58 -7.46
C ALA A 301 -15.06 2.06 -7.67
N TYR A 302 -14.55 2.91 -6.78
CA TYR A 302 -14.46 4.33 -7.09
C TYR A 302 -13.50 4.54 -8.26
N GLY A 303 -13.94 5.24 -9.30
CA GLY A 303 -13.24 5.42 -10.57
C GLY A 303 -12.02 6.36 -10.46
N ALA A 304 -11.08 6.05 -9.55
CA ALA A 304 -9.88 6.84 -9.33
C ALA A 304 -8.67 5.99 -8.89
N GLY A 305 -7.47 6.50 -9.14
CA GLY A 305 -6.22 5.87 -8.72
C GLY A 305 -5.98 4.52 -9.36
N GLY A 306 -5.43 3.59 -8.60
CA GLY A 306 -5.03 2.26 -9.08
C GLY A 306 -6.18 1.35 -9.49
N ALA A 307 -7.41 1.60 -9.04
CA ALA A 307 -8.57 0.86 -9.50
C ALA A 307 -8.74 0.96 -11.03
N LEU A 308 -8.46 2.13 -11.62
CA LEU A 308 -8.49 2.34 -13.07
C LEU A 308 -7.41 1.55 -13.83
N GLU A 309 -6.37 1.09 -13.15
CA GLU A 309 -5.28 0.31 -13.74
C GLU A 309 -5.54 -1.21 -13.65
N THR A 310 -6.37 -1.63 -12.70
CA THR A 310 -6.58 -3.04 -12.39
C THR A 310 -7.93 -3.56 -12.83
N VAL A 311 -9.00 -2.80 -12.61
CA VAL A 311 -10.39 -3.17 -12.97
C VAL A 311 -10.68 -2.76 -14.40
N LYS A 312 -11.48 -3.55 -15.10
CA LYS A 312 -12.00 -3.27 -16.43
C LYS A 312 -13.52 -3.22 -16.39
N SER A 313 -14.08 -2.03 -16.65
CA SER A 313 -15.52 -1.83 -16.73
C SER A 313 -16.15 -2.77 -17.76
N GLY A 314 -17.28 -3.38 -17.43
CA GLY A 314 -18.00 -4.36 -18.24
C GLY A 314 -17.36 -5.76 -18.34
N GLU A 315 -16.09 -5.95 -17.86
CA GLU A 315 -15.42 -7.24 -17.94
C GLU A 315 -15.13 -7.83 -16.55
N THR A 316 -14.59 -7.00 -15.62
CA THR A 316 -14.14 -7.45 -14.31
C THR A 316 -14.70 -6.63 -13.17
N GLY A 317 -15.61 -5.72 -13.46
CA GLY A 317 -16.27 -4.86 -12.49
C GLY A 317 -16.80 -3.59 -13.12
N GLU A 318 -17.24 -2.66 -12.26
CA GLU A 318 -17.76 -1.36 -12.65
C GLU A 318 -17.25 -0.23 -11.79
N PHE A 319 -17.36 1.01 -12.29
CA PHE A 319 -16.93 2.20 -11.60
C PHE A 319 -18.11 3.11 -11.26
N PHE A 320 -18.13 3.65 -10.04
CA PHE A 320 -18.85 4.86 -9.71
C PHE A 320 -17.88 6.05 -9.69
N TYR A 321 -18.29 7.20 -10.20
CA TYR A 321 -17.37 8.30 -10.51
C TYR A 321 -17.43 9.46 -9.52
N GLU A 322 -18.52 9.60 -8.77
CA GLU A 322 -18.60 10.54 -7.66
C GLU A 322 -18.41 9.77 -6.35
N GLN A 323 -17.50 10.26 -5.48
CA GLN A 323 -17.20 9.58 -4.21
C GLN A 323 -18.30 9.88 -3.17
N THR A 324 -19.55 9.51 -3.51
CA THR A 324 -20.77 9.68 -2.72
C THR A 324 -21.51 8.35 -2.58
N SER A 325 -22.38 8.24 -1.54
CA SER A 325 -23.23 7.05 -1.38
C SER A 325 -24.25 6.95 -2.50
N GLU A 326 -24.76 8.08 -2.98
CA GLU A 326 -25.77 8.17 -4.05
C GLU A 326 -25.26 7.58 -5.36
N SER A 327 -24.04 7.95 -5.78
CA SER A 327 -23.42 7.42 -7.00
C SER A 327 -23.19 5.91 -6.90
N LEU A 328 -22.81 5.42 -5.71
CA LEU A 328 -22.69 3.98 -5.46
C LEU A 328 -24.06 3.28 -5.44
N GLU A 329 -25.10 3.90 -4.85
CA GLU A 329 -26.48 3.37 -4.84
C GLU A 329 -27.03 3.18 -6.26
N GLU A 330 -26.82 4.15 -7.14
CA GLU A 330 -27.26 4.06 -8.54
C GLU A 330 -26.64 2.85 -9.24
N LEU A 331 -25.35 2.64 -9.03
CA LEU A 331 -24.65 1.48 -9.59
C LEU A 331 -25.15 0.16 -8.96
N LEU A 332 -25.32 0.10 -7.63
CA LEU A 332 -25.77 -1.10 -6.94
C LEU A 332 -27.18 -1.56 -7.37
N LYS A 333 -28.08 -0.63 -7.73
CA LYS A 333 -29.44 -0.95 -8.20
C LYS A 333 -29.46 -1.72 -9.52
N ILE A 334 -28.46 -1.52 -10.36
CA ILE A 334 -28.38 -2.14 -11.70
C ILE A 334 -27.30 -3.23 -11.78
N PHE A 335 -26.55 -3.44 -10.70
CA PHE A 335 -25.45 -4.38 -10.70
C PHE A 335 -25.94 -5.82 -10.66
N ASP A 336 -25.60 -6.61 -11.68
CA ASP A 336 -25.86 -8.03 -11.76
C ASP A 336 -24.54 -8.82 -11.81
N GLN A 337 -24.30 -9.65 -10.77
CA GLN A 337 -23.09 -10.47 -10.69
C GLN A 337 -22.98 -11.49 -11.84
N ASP A 338 -24.11 -11.94 -12.39
CA ASP A 338 -24.16 -12.97 -13.44
C ASP A 338 -23.66 -12.44 -14.80
N THR A 339 -23.51 -11.11 -14.94
CA THR A 339 -22.89 -10.45 -16.11
C THR A 339 -21.38 -10.69 -16.18
N TYR A 340 -20.74 -10.96 -15.04
CA TYR A 340 -19.27 -11.06 -14.95
C TYR A 340 -18.79 -12.49 -14.96
N ASP A 341 -17.97 -12.82 -15.97
CA ASP A 341 -17.33 -14.12 -16.10
C ASP A 341 -16.17 -14.25 -15.10
N PRO A 342 -16.23 -15.22 -14.15
CA PRO A 342 -15.15 -15.46 -13.21
C PRO A 342 -13.80 -15.75 -13.88
N TYR A 343 -13.81 -16.35 -15.07
CA TYR A 343 -12.60 -16.59 -15.84
C TYR A 343 -11.95 -15.28 -16.32
N LYS A 344 -12.73 -14.30 -16.77
CA LYS A 344 -12.24 -12.98 -17.19
C LYS A 344 -11.62 -12.24 -15.99
N CYS A 345 -12.26 -12.28 -14.82
CA CYS A 345 -11.73 -11.73 -13.58
C CYS A 345 -10.37 -12.35 -13.24
N ARG A 346 -10.27 -13.66 -13.20
CA ARG A 346 -9.02 -14.40 -12.94
C ARG A 346 -7.93 -14.11 -13.96
N LYS A 347 -8.27 -14.08 -15.24
CA LYS A 347 -7.35 -13.75 -16.33
C LYS A 347 -6.75 -12.34 -16.17
N GLN A 348 -7.56 -11.39 -15.72
CA GLN A 348 -7.07 -10.02 -15.42
C GLN A 348 -6.13 -10.03 -14.23
N ALA A 349 -6.51 -10.64 -13.10
CA ALA A 349 -5.68 -10.72 -11.90
C ALA A 349 -4.33 -11.42 -12.15
N ARG A 350 -4.31 -12.46 -12.99
CA ARG A 350 -3.11 -13.23 -13.34
C ARG A 350 -2.02 -12.39 -14.03
N LYS A 351 -2.37 -11.26 -14.63
CA LYS A 351 -1.38 -10.35 -15.19
C LYS A 351 -0.49 -9.71 -14.11
N PHE A 352 -0.96 -9.73 -12.87
CA PHE A 352 -0.29 -9.17 -11.69
C PHE A 352 0.18 -10.28 -10.73
N GLU A 353 0.42 -11.50 -11.23
CA GLU A 353 0.94 -12.59 -10.40
C GLU A 353 2.39 -12.33 -9.94
N LYS A 354 2.74 -12.91 -8.79
CA LYS A 354 4.03 -12.70 -8.13
C LYS A 354 5.22 -13.06 -9.00
N SER A 355 5.14 -14.18 -9.74
CA SER A 355 6.20 -14.64 -10.63
C SER A 355 6.60 -13.59 -11.68
N ARG A 356 5.63 -12.90 -12.27
CA ARG A 356 5.87 -11.82 -13.24
C ARG A 356 6.51 -10.61 -12.59
N PHE A 357 6.01 -10.22 -11.41
CA PHE A 357 6.61 -9.13 -10.64
C PHE A 357 8.09 -9.39 -10.35
N LEU A 358 8.41 -10.57 -9.81
CA LEU A 358 9.80 -10.96 -9.51
C LEU A 358 10.69 -10.91 -10.76
N ALA A 359 10.19 -11.45 -11.88
CA ALA A 359 10.92 -11.43 -13.14
C ALA A 359 11.18 -10.01 -13.66
N PHE A 360 10.18 -9.13 -13.63
CA PHE A 360 10.33 -7.74 -14.08
C PHE A 360 11.30 -6.95 -13.21
N VAL A 361 11.20 -7.07 -11.88
CA VAL A 361 12.12 -6.39 -10.96
C VAL A 361 13.55 -6.88 -11.16
N LYS A 362 13.74 -8.20 -11.22
CA LYS A 362 15.08 -8.81 -11.44
C LYS A 362 15.67 -8.34 -12.76
N ALA A 363 14.92 -8.38 -13.85
CA ALA A 363 15.39 -7.94 -15.17
C ALA A 363 15.77 -6.46 -15.15
N PHE A 364 14.93 -5.59 -14.57
CA PHE A 364 15.21 -4.17 -14.48
C PHE A 364 16.49 -3.86 -13.69
N VAL A 365 16.69 -4.53 -12.55
CA VAL A 365 17.90 -4.35 -11.74
C VAL A 365 19.13 -4.85 -12.48
N CYS A 366 19.09 -6.03 -13.11
CA CYS A 366 20.22 -6.56 -13.87
C CYS A 366 20.59 -5.63 -15.05
N GLU A 367 19.61 -5.10 -15.77
CA GLU A 367 19.83 -4.19 -16.91
C GLU A 367 20.50 -2.87 -16.50
N ASN A 368 20.09 -2.31 -15.34
CA ASN A 368 20.56 -0.99 -14.88
C ASN A 368 21.77 -1.04 -13.93
N ALA A 369 22.10 -2.20 -13.38
CA ALA A 369 23.30 -2.39 -12.55
C ALA A 369 24.58 -2.51 -13.38
N LEU A 370 24.50 -2.84 -14.67
CA LEU A 370 25.63 -3.02 -15.57
C LEU A 370 25.97 -1.78 -16.40
N GLN A 371 25.17 -0.74 -16.32
CA GLN A 371 25.38 0.57 -16.95
C GLN A 371 26.05 1.54 -15.97
#